data_c23dbb3bb026beabadb96e738712eda1
#
_entry.id   c23dbb3bb026beabadb96e738712eda1
#
_cell.length_a   1.000
_cell.length_b   1.000
_cell.length_c   1.000
_cell.angle_alpha   90.00
_cell.angle_beta   90.00
_cell.angle_gamma   90.00
#
_symmetry.space_group_name_H-M   'P 1'
#
loop_
_entity.id
_entity.type
_entity.pdbx_description
1 polymer ?
#
loop_
_entity_poly.entity_id
_entity_poly.type
_entity_poly.pdbx_seq_one_letter_code
_entity_poly.pdbx_strand_id
1 'polypeptide(L)'
;MQGKEGLQGFLALVKTMESDHVQVIFTIPACKTMECLVKEWSMGAFSENQIPLGMVRVVNVERVLKKAAYRGNGQVILGITNSVLPQNNGSYWIRFTNGTLTAIERMPQDQVPQITMDIADFAHGIFRGFAEGEISDYDSVQILDQKVIQNGTLGQIFYPKKNFIMEYF
;
A
#
# COMPACT_ATOMS: atom_id res chain seq x y z
N MET A 1 -13.20 -8.29 -14.78
CA MET A 1 -12.28 -8.31 -15.94
C MET A 1 -10.93 -8.82 -15.43
N GLN A 2 -10.56 -10.06 -15.71
CA GLN A 2 -9.31 -10.65 -15.21
C GLN A 2 -8.36 -10.83 -16.41
N GLY A 3 -7.20 -10.15 -16.33
CA GLY A 3 -6.12 -10.29 -17.29
C GLY A 3 -6.12 -9.32 -18.50
N LYS A 4 -4.98 -9.38 -19.23
CA LYS A 4 -4.72 -8.54 -20.42
C LYS A 4 -5.73 -8.81 -21.55
N GLU A 5 -6.07 -10.09 -21.76
CA GLU A 5 -7.00 -10.51 -22.81
C GLU A 5 -8.41 -9.97 -22.61
N GLY A 6 -8.91 -9.98 -21.36
CA GLY A 6 -10.23 -9.42 -21.04
C GLY A 6 -10.32 -7.92 -21.32
N LEU A 7 -9.25 -7.17 -21.03
CA LEU A 7 -9.22 -5.74 -21.32
C LEU A 7 -9.07 -5.48 -22.82
N GLN A 8 -8.26 -6.24 -23.53
CA GLN A 8 -8.14 -6.14 -24.99
C GLN A 8 -9.47 -6.46 -25.69
N GLY A 9 -10.20 -7.49 -25.23
CA GLY A 9 -11.53 -7.81 -25.73
C GLY A 9 -12.55 -6.70 -25.48
N PHE A 10 -12.50 -6.08 -24.29
CA PHE A 10 -13.33 -4.93 -23.98
C PHE A 10 -13.02 -3.72 -24.89
N LEU A 11 -11.74 -3.39 -25.08
CA LEU A 11 -11.33 -2.29 -25.95
C LEU A 11 -11.71 -2.56 -27.43
N ALA A 12 -11.62 -3.81 -27.87
CA ALA A 12 -12.08 -4.21 -29.21
C ALA A 12 -13.60 -4.01 -29.34
N LEU A 13 -14.39 -4.37 -28.33
CA LEU A 13 -15.84 -4.13 -28.32
C LEU A 13 -16.13 -2.62 -28.36
N VAL A 14 -15.46 -1.82 -27.54
CA VAL A 14 -15.63 -0.35 -27.51
C VAL A 14 -15.36 0.25 -28.89
N LYS A 15 -14.32 -0.23 -29.59
CA LYS A 15 -13.99 0.22 -30.95
C LYS A 15 -15.13 -0.04 -31.95
N THR A 16 -15.92 -1.09 -31.78
CA THR A 16 -17.10 -1.33 -32.67
C THR A 16 -18.23 -0.33 -32.46
N MET A 17 -18.22 0.42 -31.35
CA MET A 17 -19.20 1.44 -30.99
C MET A 17 -18.72 2.87 -31.28
N GLU A 18 -17.63 3.04 -31.98
CA GLU A 18 -16.99 4.35 -32.27
C GLU A 18 -17.94 5.34 -32.97
N SER A 19 -18.87 4.84 -33.81
CA SER A 19 -19.85 5.70 -34.48
C SER A 19 -20.89 6.32 -33.56
N ASP A 20 -21.11 5.71 -32.39
CA ASP A 20 -22.21 6.06 -31.49
C ASP A 20 -21.74 6.80 -30.24
N HIS A 21 -20.43 6.77 -29.95
CA HIS A 21 -19.88 7.27 -28.70
C HIS A 21 -18.60 8.07 -28.93
N VAL A 22 -18.55 9.27 -28.34
CA VAL A 22 -17.38 10.17 -28.42
C VAL A 22 -16.35 9.82 -27.32
N GLN A 23 -16.80 9.24 -26.22
CA GLN A 23 -15.95 8.95 -25.07
C GLN A 23 -16.43 7.68 -24.36
N VAL A 24 -15.49 6.91 -23.84
CA VAL A 24 -15.77 5.78 -22.96
C VAL A 24 -15.02 5.99 -21.65
N ILE A 25 -15.75 5.92 -20.54
CA ILE A 25 -15.22 6.05 -19.19
C ILE A 25 -15.38 4.71 -18.47
N PHE A 26 -14.31 4.20 -17.91
CA PHE A 26 -14.37 2.98 -17.10
C PHE A 26 -13.34 3.02 -15.97
N THR A 27 -13.68 2.37 -14.88
CA THR A 27 -12.83 2.31 -13.69
C THR A 27 -11.99 1.03 -13.70
N ILE A 28 -10.71 1.18 -13.47
CA ILE A 28 -9.77 0.06 -13.32
C ILE A 28 -9.03 0.18 -11.98
N PRO A 29 -8.53 -0.94 -11.42
CA PRO A 29 -7.65 -0.89 -10.27
C PRO A 29 -6.44 0.00 -10.52
N ALA A 30 -6.05 0.85 -9.56
CA ALA A 30 -4.90 1.74 -9.65
C ALA A 30 -3.56 1.00 -9.88
N CYS A 31 -3.53 -0.31 -9.63
CA CYS A 31 -2.36 -1.15 -9.93
C CYS A 31 -2.25 -1.57 -11.42
N LYS A 32 -3.17 -1.13 -12.27
CA LYS A 32 -3.13 -1.34 -13.72
C LYS A 32 -2.89 -0.02 -14.40
N THR A 33 -1.94 0.01 -15.32
CA THR A 33 -1.68 1.17 -16.16
C THR A 33 -2.19 0.87 -17.57
N MET A 34 -2.87 1.85 -18.15
CA MET A 34 -3.32 1.77 -19.53
C MET A 34 -2.16 1.92 -20.53
N GLU A 35 -1.07 2.54 -20.11
CA GLU A 35 0.15 2.75 -20.91
C GLU A 35 0.67 1.48 -21.58
N CYS A 36 0.60 0.33 -20.87
CA CYS A 36 1.04 -0.95 -21.43
C CYS A 36 0.12 -1.52 -22.50
N LEU A 37 -1.06 -0.95 -22.69
CA LEU A 37 -2.13 -1.49 -23.55
C LEU A 37 -2.38 -0.63 -24.77
N VAL A 38 -2.16 0.67 -24.66
CA VAL A 38 -2.31 1.63 -25.75
C VAL A 38 -0.93 1.87 -26.35
N LYS A 39 -0.71 1.41 -27.58
CA LYS A 39 0.59 1.51 -28.25
C LYS A 39 0.84 2.87 -28.88
N GLU A 40 -0.22 3.60 -29.20
CA GLU A 40 -0.15 4.90 -29.85
C GLU A 40 -0.81 5.93 -28.95
N TRP A 41 -0.05 6.93 -28.55
CA TRP A 41 -0.49 8.03 -27.73
C TRP A 41 -0.62 9.28 -28.58
N SER A 42 -1.84 9.82 -28.68
CA SER A 42 -2.05 11.16 -29.18
C SER A 42 -2.52 12.06 -28.04
N MET A 43 -2.15 13.33 -28.07
CA MET A 43 -2.54 14.32 -27.08
C MET A 43 -4.10 14.41 -27.06
N GLY A 44 -4.71 14.13 -25.88
CA GLY A 44 -6.14 14.15 -25.70
C GLY A 44 -6.89 12.83 -25.99
N ALA A 45 -6.22 11.77 -26.47
CA ALA A 45 -6.85 10.49 -26.72
C ALA A 45 -7.15 9.70 -25.44
N PHE A 46 -6.45 10.02 -24.35
CA PHE A 46 -6.54 9.31 -23.10
C PHE A 46 -6.30 10.25 -21.91
N SER A 47 -7.11 10.12 -20.86
CA SER A 47 -6.89 10.77 -19.58
C SER A 47 -7.15 9.77 -18.46
N GLU A 48 -6.30 9.80 -17.43
CA GLU A 48 -6.44 8.96 -16.24
C GLU A 48 -6.60 9.85 -15.00
N ASN A 49 -7.65 9.59 -14.24
CA ASN A 49 -7.90 10.26 -12.98
C ASN A 49 -7.87 9.23 -11.86
N GLN A 50 -7.04 9.44 -10.85
CA GLN A 50 -7.06 8.63 -9.64
C GLN A 50 -8.16 9.12 -8.71
N ILE A 51 -9.09 8.22 -8.39
CA ILE A 51 -10.16 8.48 -7.43
C ILE A 51 -9.84 7.68 -6.17
N PRO A 52 -9.52 8.33 -5.03
CA PRO A 52 -9.33 7.63 -3.77
C PRO A 52 -10.69 7.10 -3.30
N LEU A 53 -10.89 5.80 -3.41
CA LEU A 53 -12.09 5.12 -2.94
C LEU A 53 -11.74 4.28 -1.72
N GLY A 54 -12.53 4.46 -0.66
CA GLY A 54 -12.41 3.74 0.60
C GLY A 54 -11.35 4.32 1.53
N MET A 55 -11.66 4.29 2.82
CA MET A 55 -10.75 4.60 3.90
C MET A 55 -10.49 3.34 4.71
N VAL A 56 -9.23 3.13 5.09
CA VAL A 56 -8.85 2.06 6.00
C VAL A 56 -8.40 2.67 7.32
N ARG A 57 -8.99 2.22 8.42
CA ARG A 57 -8.58 2.62 9.76
C ARG A 57 -8.11 1.42 10.56
N VAL A 58 -6.91 1.52 11.09
CA VAL A 58 -6.37 0.52 12.02
C VAL A 58 -6.93 0.78 13.41
N VAL A 59 -7.74 -0.15 13.90
CA VAL A 59 -8.31 -0.10 15.27
C VAL A 59 -7.49 -0.89 16.28
N ASN A 60 -6.66 -1.82 15.83
CA ASN A 60 -5.76 -2.62 16.67
C ASN A 60 -4.48 -2.97 15.89
N VAL A 61 -3.39 -2.33 16.26
CA VAL A 61 -2.08 -2.48 15.60
C VAL A 61 -1.57 -3.92 15.67
N GLU A 62 -1.63 -4.54 16.83
CA GLU A 62 -1.11 -5.90 17.02
C GLU A 62 -1.85 -6.93 16.16
N ARG A 63 -3.19 -6.81 16.08
CA ARG A 63 -4.00 -7.68 15.22
C ARG A 63 -3.70 -7.49 13.73
N VAL A 64 -3.48 -6.25 13.31
CA VAL A 64 -3.10 -5.95 11.92
C VAL A 64 -1.73 -6.53 11.60
N LEU A 65 -0.73 -6.32 12.47
CA LEU A 65 0.60 -6.90 12.29
C LEU A 65 0.57 -8.44 12.22
N LYS A 66 -0.27 -9.09 13.03
CA LYS A 66 -0.47 -10.57 12.98
C LYS A 66 -1.09 -11.06 11.68
N LYS A 67 -1.85 -10.21 10.99
CA LYS A 67 -2.54 -10.58 9.73
C LYS A 67 -1.86 -10.03 8.49
N ALA A 68 -0.90 -9.12 8.66
CA ALA A 68 -0.15 -8.55 7.55
C ALA A 68 0.67 -9.61 6.82
N ALA A 69 0.84 -9.40 5.52
CA ALA A 69 1.77 -10.17 4.72
C ALA A 69 3.12 -9.43 4.67
N TYR A 70 4.17 -10.20 4.78
CA TYR A 70 5.56 -9.72 4.74
C TYR A 70 6.28 -10.30 3.51
N ARG A 71 7.51 -9.86 3.26
CA ARG A 71 8.40 -10.48 2.27
C ARG A 71 9.71 -10.90 2.96
N GLY A 72 10.26 -12.04 2.57
CA GLY A 72 11.55 -12.50 3.08
C GLY A 72 11.59 -12.72 4.59
N ASN A 73 12.68 -12.27 5.19
CA ASN A 73 12.98 -12.43 6.62
C ASN A 73 13.44 -11.09 7.21
N GLY A 74 13.03 -10.82 8.44
CA GLY A 74 13.49 -9.59 9.10
C GLY A 74 12.94 -9.44 10.50
N GLN A 75 13.42 -8.40 11.15
CA GLN A 75 12.92 -7.94 12.44
C GLN A 75 13.06 -6.44 12.55
N VAL A 76 12.14 -5.81 13.27
CA VAL A 76 12.15 -4.36 13.48
C VAL A 76 11.36 -3.99 14.72
N ILE A 77 11.69 -2.86 15.33
CA ILE A 77 10.89 -2.22 16.37
C ILE A 77 10.18 -1.02 15.75
N LEU A 78 8.86 -1.13 15.60
CA LEU A 78 7.99 -0.09 15.07
C LEU A 78 7.36 0.71 16.20
N GLY A 79 7.57 2.02 16.24
CA GLY A 79 6.88 2.94 17.13
C GLY A 79 5.64 3.49 16.43
N ILE A 80 4.46 3.33 17.05
CA ILE A 80 3.19 3.81 16.50
C ILE A 80 2.56 4.83 17.45
N THR A 81 2.09 5.94 16.88
CA THR A 81 1.32 6.95 17.58
C THR A 81 -0.11 7.03 17.02
N ASN A 82 -1.08 7.16 17.91
CA ASN A 82 -2.49 7.27 17.56
C ASN A 82 -3.20 8.21 18.54
N SER A 83 -3.59 9.39 18.07
CA SER A 83 -4.26 10.39 18.88
C SER A 83 -5.69 10.00 19.25
N VAL A 84 -6.35 9.16 18.45
CA VAL A 84 -7.77 8.79 18.63
C VAL A 84 -7.94 7.53 19.47
N LEU A 85 -7.02 6.57 19.34
CA LEU A 85 -7.05 5.29 20.05
C LEU A 85 -5.72 5.10 20.81
N PRO A 86 -5.57 5.70 22.00
CA PRO A 86 -4.28 5.69 22.71
C PRO A 86 -3.76 4.29 23.07
N GLN A 87 -4.63 3.29 23.13
CA GLN A 87 -4.23 1.89 23.35
C GLN A 87 -3.32 1.33 22.25
N ASN A 88 -3.31 1.96 21.07
CA ASN A 88 -2.42 1.59 19.97
C ASN A 88 -1.03 2.23 20.08
N ASN A 89 -0.84 3.24 20.95
CA ASN A 89 0.45 3.88 21.13
C ASN A 89 1.45 2.92 21.75
N GLY A 90 2.64 2.90 21.19
CA GLY A 90 3.75 2.11 21.73
C GLY A 90 4.68 1.57 20.67
N SER A 91 5.69 0.87 21.13
CA SER A 91 6.67 0.20 20.29
C SER A 91 6.34 -1.28 20.18
N TYR A 92 6.40 -1.81 18.97
CA TYR A 92 6.10 -3.20 18.64
C TYR A 92 7.33 -3.83 18.00
N TRP A 93 7.97 -4.76 18.70
CA TRP A 93 8.98 -5.60 18.10
C TRP A 93 8.30 -6.71 17.31
N ILE A 94 8.68 -6.85 16.05
CA ILE A 94 8.19 -7.90 15.16
C ILE A 94 9.36 -8.67 14.56
N ARG A 95 9.17 -9.97 14.39
CA ARG A 95 10.04 -10.84 13.59
C ARG A 95 9.20 -11.62 12.61
N PHE A 96 9.67 -11.70 11.39
CA PHE A 96 9.01 -12.47 10.32
C PHE A 96 10.03 -13.31 9.57
N THR A 97 9.58 -14.48 9.11
CA THR A 97 10.39 -15.44 8.37
C THR A 97 9.55 -16.02 7.23
N ASN A 98 10.15 -16.08 6.03
CA ASN A 98 9.48 -16.52 4.82
C ASN A 98 8.12 -15.84 4.59
N GLY A 99 8.08 -14.53 4.82
CA GLY A 99 6.88 -13.71 4.62
C GLY A 99 5.79 -13.87 5.68
N THR A 100 6.02 -14.62 6.76
CA THR A 100 5.06 -14.86 7.84
C THR A 100 5.59 -14.32 9.16
N LEU A 101 4.74 -13.64 9.93
CA LEU A 101 5.08 -13.19 11.28
C LEU A 101 5.33 -14.39 12.19
N THR A 102 6.51 -14.42 12.82
CA THR A 102 6.92 -15.49 13.75
C THR A 102 6.90 -15.05 15.21
N ALA A 103 7.08 -13.76 15.47
CA ALA A 103 6.97 -13.20 16.81
C ALA A 103 6.50 -11.75 16.77
N ILE A 104 5.78 -11.35 17.79
CA ILE A 104 5.38 -9.97 18.05
C ILE A 104 5.34 -9.74 19.57
N GLU A 105 5.96 -8.66 20.00
CA GLU A 105 5.97 -8.24 21.41
C GLU A 105 5.77 -6.72 21.47
N ARG A 106 4.98 -6.30 22.45
CA ARG A 106 4.88 -4.87 22.77
C ARG A 106 6.01 -4.53 23.71
N MET A 107 6.87 -3.60 23.28
CA MET A 107 8.08 -3.23 24.00
C MET A 107 7.76 -2.27 25.15
N PRO A 108 8.57 -2.28 26.22
CA PRO A 108 8.54 -1.26 27.26
C PRO A 108 8.75 0.16 26.69
N GLN A 109 8.27 1.18 27.42
CA GLN A 109 8.33 2.58 26.97
C GLN A 109 9.74 3.15 26.84
N ASP A 110 10.70 2.59 27.55
CA ASP A 110 12.13 2.96 27.52
C ASP A 110 12.87 2.41 26.30
N GLN A 111 12.27 1.48 25.58
CA GLN A 111 12.87 0.92 24.37
C GLN A 111 12.67 1.85 23.17
N VAL A 112 13.77 2.35 22.65
CA VAL A 112 13.74 3.23 21.47
C VAL A 112 13.38 2.42 20.22
N PRO A 113 12.32 2.80 19.47
CA PRO A 113 11.99 2.16 18.21
C PRO A 113 13.01 2.50 17.12
N GLN A 114 13.10 1.68 16.10
CA GLN A 114 13.99 1.91 14.95
C GLN A 114 13.34 2.83 13.91
N ILE A 115 12.01 2.84 13.87
CA ILE A 115 11.19 3.75 13.05
C ILE A 115 9.93 4.10 13.81
N THR A 116 9.50 5.35 13.71
CA THR A 116 8.22 5.82 14.25
C THR A 116 7.33 6.35 13.14
N MET A 117 6.03 6.22 13.32
CA MET A 117 5.02 6.79 12.43
C MET A 117 3.67 6.92 13.12
N ASP A 118 2.80 7.76 12.59
CA ASP A 118 1.43 7.80 13.06
C ASP A 118 0.60 6.61 12.51
N ILE A 119 -0.60 6.46 13.02
CA ILE A 119 -1.49 5.35 12.67
C ILE A 119 -1.99 5.44 11.23
N ALA A 120 -2.05 6.64 10.62
CA ALA A 120 -2.51 6.82 9.24
C ALA A 120 -1.43 6.36 8.27
N ASP A 121 -0.17 6.78 8.49
CA ASP A 121 0.96 6.35 7.67
C ASP A 121 1.27 4.87 7.87
N PHE A 122 1.10 4.35 9.10
CA PHE A 122 1.15 2.91 9.35
C PHE A 122 0.08 2.16 8.55
N ALA A 123 -1.17 2.63 8.56
CA ALA A 123 -2.24 2.01 7.78
C ALA A 123 -1.91 2.06 6.28
N HIS A 124 -1.45 3.22 5.78
CA HIS A 124 -1.00 3.37 4.40
C HIS A 124 0.07 2.33 4.05
N GLY A 125 1.16 2.27 4.82
CA GLY A 125 2.27 1.35 4.59
C GLY A 125 1.86 -0.13 4.64
N ILE A 126 1.03 -0.52 5.61
CA ILE A 126 0.59 -1.92 5.74
C ILE A 126 -0.36 -2.33 4.61
N PHE A 127 -1.27 -1.46 4.19
CA PHE A 127 -2.29 -1.82 3.20
C PHE A 127 -1.85 -1.53 1.77
N ARG A 128 -1.28 -0.36 1.49
CA ARG A 128 -0.83 0.03 0.16
C ARG A 128 0.65 -0.27 -0.07
N GLY A 129 1.46 -0.10 0.96
CA GLY A 129 2.92 -0.07 0.88
C GLY A 129 3.45 1.29 0.44
N PHE A 130 4.76 1.44 0.51
CA PHE A 130 5.49 2.60 0.00
C PHE A 130 6.28 2.20 -1.25
N ALA A 131 6.37 3.08 -2.23
CA ALA A 131 7.33 2.94 -3.31
C ALA A 131 8.76 3.08 -2.76
N GLU A 132 9.74 2.70 -3.53
CA GLU A 132 11.15 2.82 -3.14
C GLU A 132 11.51 4.29 -2.91
N GLY A 133 12.01 4.60 -1.71
CA GLY A 133 12.33 5.95 -1.28
C GLY A 133 11.16 6.79 -0.75
N GLU A 134 9.92 6.43 -1.07
CA GLU A 134 8.70 7.20 -0.71
C GLU A 134 8.49 7.30 0.80
N ILE A 135 8.93 6.33 1.59
CA ILE A 135 8.67 6.28 3.03
C ILE A 135 9.20 7.51 3.79
N SER A 136 10.27 8.11 3.30
CA SER A 136 10.88 9.31 3.91
C SER A 136 10.14 10.60 3.59
N ASP A 137 9.19 10.58 2.65
CA ASP A 137 8.42 11.75 2.23
C ASP A 137 7.19 11.98 3.14
N TYR A 138 6.89 11.02 4.02
CA TYR A 138 5.76 11.11 4.94
C TYR A 138 6.15 11.85 6.22
N ASP A 139 5.46 12.94 6.53
CA ASP A 139 5.78 13.86 7.64
C ASP A 139 5.84 13.18 9.02
N SER A 140 5.00 12.16 9.25
CA SER A 140 4.97 11.47 10.54
C SER A 140 6.06 10.40 10.68
N VAL A 141 6.70 10.01 9.57
CA VAL A 141 7.68 8.93 9.56
C VAL A 141 9.05 9.43 9.97
N GLN A 142 9.60 8.86 11.02
CA GLN A 142 10.96 9.14 11.49
C GLN A 142 11.76 7.85 11.56
N ILE A 143 12.84 7.79 10.79
CA ILE A 143 13.76 6.65 10.79
C ILE A 143 14.89 6.95 11.77
N LEU A 144 14.88 6.26 12.90
CA LEU A 144 15.83 6.46 14.00
C LEU A 144 17.07 5.55 13.87
N ASP A 145 16.92 4.41 13.17
CA ASP A 145 18.04 3.50 12.86
C ASP A 145 18.11 3.25 11.34
N GLN A 146 19.12 3.81 10.71
CA GLN A 146 19.34 3.68 9.26
C GLN A 146 19.58 2.23 8.79
N LYS A 147 19.93 1.33 9.69
CA LYS A 147 20.13 -0.09 9.36
C LYS A 147 18.87 -0.75 8.83
N VAL A 148 17.66 -0.30 9.25
CA VAL A 148 16.40 -0.87 8.76
C VAL A 148 16.16 -0.58 7.28
N ILE A 149 16.71 0.54 6.75
CA ILE A 149 16.72 0.84 5.32
C ILE A 149 17.78 0.00 4.62
N GLN A 150 19.03 0.06 5.11
CA GLN A 150 20.16 -0.61 4.48
C GLN A 150 19.95 -2.12 4.35
N ASN A 151 19.30 -2.73 5.33
CA ASN A 151 18.97 -4.17 5.31
C ASN A 151 17.71 -4.50 4.48
N GLY A 152 17.06 -3.50 3.91
CA GLY A 152 15.82 -3.68 3.14
C GLY A 152 14.61 -4.10 3.97
N THR A 153 14.69 -4.09 5.32
CA THR A 153 13.61 -4.58 6.20
C THR A 153 12.32 -3.81 6.01
N LEU A 154 12.39 -2.49 5.85
CA LEU A 154 11.19 -1.66 5.62
C LEU A 154 10.50 -2.01 4.30
N GLY A 155 11.26 -2.23 3.23
CA GLY A 155 10.74 -2.68 1.95
C GLY A 155 10.16 -4.09 1.97
N GLN A 156 10.52 -4.92 2.95
CA GLN A 156 9.92 -6.25 3.16
C GLN A 156 8.61 -6.19 3.93
N ILE A 157 8.41 -5.18 4.78
CA ILE A 157 7.18 -4.96 5.55
C ILE A 157 6.18 -4.13 4.75
N PHE A 158 6.65 -3.01 4.23
CA PHE A 158 5.83 -1.97 3.57
C PHE A 158 5.96 -2.01 2.03
N TYR A 159 6.19 -3.17 1.45
CA TYR A 159 6.26 -3.32 0.00
C TYR A 159 4.95 -2.92 -0.68
N PRO A 160 4.99 -2.37 -1.91
CA PRO A 160 3.80 -2.02 -2.67
C PRO A 160 2.86 -3.21 -2.85
N LYS A 161 1.61 -3.04 -2.44
CA LYS A 161 0.55 -4.06 -2.48
C LYS A 161 -0.53 -3.66 -3.47
N LYS A 162 -1.07 -4.66 -4.16
CA LYS A 162 -2.18 -4.45 -5.10
C LYS A 162 -3.50 -4.59 -4.34
N ASN A 163 -4.01 -3.47 -3.84
CA ASN A 163 -5.31 -3.43 -3.17
C ASN A 163 -6.33 -2.72 -4.07
N PHE A 164 -7.53 -3.25 -4.08
CA PHE A 164 -8.63 -2.69 -4.83
C PHE A 164 -9.95 -3.00 -4.14
N ILE A 165 -10.73 -1.97 -3.87
CA ILE A 165 -12.06 -2.08 -3.27
C ILE A 165 -13.06 -1.57 -4.31
N MET A 166 -13.99 -2.41 -4.74
CA MET A 166 -15.08 -2.04 -5.66
C MET A 166 -16.41 -1.74 -4.95
N GLU A 167 -16.47 -1.97 -3.66
CA GLU A 167 -17.70 -1.78 -2.89
C GLU A 167 -17.83 -0.32 -2.46
N TYR A 168 -18.99 0.26 -2.73
CA TYR A 168 -19.40 1.57 -2.21
C TYR A 168 -20.16 1.33 -0.92
N PHE A 169 -19.73 1.97 0.16
CA PHE A 169 -20.38 1.92 1.47
C PHE A 169 -21.27 3.14 1.68
#